data_a1c0b992a1e17bdd6a98702f201d69c7
#
_entry.id   a1c0b992a1e17bdd6a98702f201d69c7
#
_cell.length_a   1.000
_cell.length_b   1.000
_cell.length_c   1.000
_cell.angle_alpha   90.00
_cell.angle_beta   90.00
_cell.angle_gamma   90.00
#
_symmetry.space_group_name_H-M   'P 1'
#
loop_
_entity.id
_entity.type
_entity.pdbx_description
1 polymer ?
#
loop_
_entity_poly.entity_id
_entity_poly.type
_entity_poly.pdbx_seq_one_letter_code
_entity_poly.pdbx_strand_id
1 'polypeptide(L)'
;MNETILLSHGGGGEEMNRLINETIFAAFDNEILRANNDSAILNLNAETGFDRAAPSSTLNSASFGGELAFSTDSFVVTPLFFNGGDIGKIAVCGTVNDLAMVGAKPLFLSCALIIEEGLSLGELRRILDSMASTARSCGVRIVCGDTKVVPRGKCDKIFINTSGIGRVLRPARVQNIKAGAKILLSGDIGRHGAVILAARDEIALSSELQSDCKPLCAAVEKLILQGVKIQAMRDATRGGLSAVLNEFASSSGLEFLVREEDIKISDEVVGVCELLGFEPYELANEGTFVAIVEDDAEADRALEILREFNANAAIIGEVREIGRDKGEFKGTLMPKLGTRDESTGASDAGAVSENRAGQFQTPHAAKGRVILQNAYGSQRFLELPKGELLPRIC
;
A
#
# COMPACT_ATOMS: atom_id res chain seq x y z
N MET A 1 22.79 4.15 21.93
CA MET A 1 21.61 5.00 22.20
C MET A 1 20.41 4.07 22.16
N ASN A 2 19.52 4.13 23.13
CA ASN A 2 18.27 3.36 23.06
C ASN A 2 17.40 4.03 21.98
N GLU A 3 17.30 3.40 20.83
CA GLU A 3 16.38 3.85 19.79
C GLU A 3 14.95 3.57 20.26
N THR A 4 14.09 4.55 20.15
CA THR A 4 12.66 4.45 20.50
C THR A 4 11.79 4.53 19.26
N ILE A 5 10.60 3.96 19.31
CA ILE A 5 9.65 4.09 18.19
C ILE A 5 9.15 5.52 18.11
N LEU A 6 9.17 6.08 16.89
CA LEU A 6 8.70 7.42 16.56
C LEU A 6 7.47 7.33 15.64
N LEU A 7 6.72 8.41 15.49
CA LEU A 7 5.56 8.45 14.59
C LEU A 7 5.93 8.18 13.13
N SER A 8 7.11 8.61 12.68
CA SER A 8 7.63 8.33 11.34
C SER A 8 7.74 6.85 10.99
N HIS A 9 7.91 5.98 11.99
CA HIS A 9 7.89 4.52 11.80
C HIS A 9 6.52 3.96 11.42
N GLY A 10 5.46 4.76 11.42
CA GLY A 10 4.11 4.39 10.98
C GLY A 10 3.65 5.04 9.67
N GLY A 11 4.51 5.86 9.04
CA GLY A 11 4.11 6.73 7.93
C GLY A 11 4.15 6.12 6.52
N GLY A 12 4.58 4.87 6.36
CA GLY A 12 4.70 4.23 5.02
C GLY A 12 5.98 4.62 4.27
N GLY A 13 6.93 5.32 4.92
CA GLY A 13 8.18 5.78 4.31
C GLY A 13 9.40 4.92 4.65
N GLU A 14 10.60 5.51 4.46
CA GLU A 14 11.88 4.82 4.64
C GLU A 14 12.07 4.25 6.05
N GLU A 15 11.69 5.01 7.10
CA GLU A 15 11.81 4.60 8.50
C GLU A 15 10.92 3.39 8.82
N MET A 16 9.69 3.38 8.30
CA MET A 16 8.79 2.23 8.46
C MET A 16 9.34 1.00 7.75
N ASN A 17 9.80 1.13 6.52
CA ASN A 17 10.39 0.02 5.77
C ASN A 17 11.62 -0.54 6.47
N ARG A 18 12.47 0.32 7.06
CA ARG A 18 13.61 -0.11 7.87
C ARG A 18 13.17 -0.86 9.12
N LEU A 19 12.20 -0.33 9.87
CA LEU A 19 11.66 -1.00 11.06
C LEU A 19 11.10 -2.39 10.72
N ILE A 20 10.31 -2.49 9.64
CA ILE A 20 9.73 -3.76 9.19
C ILE A 20 10.82 -4.74 8.82
N ASN A 21 11.77 -4.37 7.96
CA ASN A 21 12.76 -5.30 7.44
C ASN A 21 13.82 -5.69 8.48
N GLU A 22 14.37 -4.72 9.24
CA GLU A 22 15.49 -4.97 10.14
C GLU A 22 15.07 -5.47 11.53
N THR A 23 13.83 -5.22 11.94
CA THR A 23 13.37 -5.58 13.29
C THR A 23 12.23 -6.60 13.26
N ILE A 24 11.14 -6.32 12.53
CA ILE A 24 9.94 -7.16 12.57
C ILE A 24 10.14 -8.43 11.74
N PHE A 25 10.55 -8.29 10.48
CA PHE A 25 10.79 -9.45 9.62
C PHE A 25 11.96 -10.29 10.12
N ALA A 26 12.99 -9.67 10.69
CA ALA A 26 14.09 -10.42 11.29
C ALA A 26 13.65 -11.32 12.46
N ALA A 27 12.60 -10.93 13.19
CA ALA A 27 12.04 -11.72 14.29
C ALA A 27 11.13 -12.87 13.81
N PHE A 28 10.44 -12.70 12.67
CA PHE A 28 9.45 -13.65 12.15
C PHE A 28 9.86 -14.29 10.80
N ASP A 29 11.12 -14.23 10.45
CA ASP A 29 11.64 -14.59 9.13
C ASP A 29 11.16 -15.95 8.60
N ASN A 30 10.50 -15.90 7.43
CA ASN A 30 10.08 -17.06 6.67
C ASN A 30 9.92 -16.68 5.18
N GLU A 31 9.82 -17.69 4.30
CA GLU A 31 9.72 -17.48 2.85
C GLU A 31 8.46 -16.72 2.42
N ILE A 32 7.36 -16.83 3.16
CA ILE A 32 6.10 -16.16 2.83
C ILE A 32 6.24 -14.65 3.08
N LEU A 33 6.83 -14.25 4.21
CA LEU A 33 7.09 -12.84 4.51
C LEU A 33 8.11 -12.22 3.54
N ARG A 34 9.14 -12.96 3.16
CA ARG A 34 10.15 -12.48 2.19
C ARG A 34 9.56 -12.21 0.80
N ALA A 35 8.42 -12.80 0.44
CA ALA A 35 7.74 -12.55 -0.82
C ALA A 35 7.22 -11.11 -0.95
N ASN A 36 7.06 -10.39 0.17
CA ASN A 36 6.69 -8.98 0.25
C ASN A 36 5.47 -8.60 -0.60
N ASN A 37 4.44 -9.45 -0.63
CA ASN A 37 3.15 -9.18 -1.25
C ASN A 37 2.21 -8.52 -0.23
N ASP A 38 1.14 -7.86 -0.69
CA ASP A 38 0.14 -7.22 0.19
C ASP A 38 -0.59 -8.21 1.10
N SER A 39 -0.72 -9.46 0.66
CA SER A 39 -1.28 -10.54 1.47
C SER A 39 -0.39 -11.79 1.39
N ALA A 40 -0.37 -12.57 2.46
CA ALA A 40 0.25 -13.89 2.42
C ALA A 40 -0.55 -14.84 1.50
N ILE A 41 0.15 -15.51 0.57
CA ILE A 41 -0.44 -16.57 -0.26
C ILE A 41 -0.01 -17.92 0.31
N LEU A 42 -0.98 -18.69 0.79
CA LEU A 42 -0.78 -19.94 1.51
C LEU A 42 -1.19 -21.13 0.66
N ASN A 43 -0.29 -22.08 0.46
CA ASN A 43 -0.60 -23.35 -0.18
C ASN A 43 -0.80 -24.43 0.90
N LEU A 44 -2.04 -24.64 1.32
CA LEU A 44 -2.35 -25.58 2.40
C LEU A 44 -1.94 -27.03 2.09
N ASN A 45 -1.85 -27.42 0.83
CA ASN A 45 -1.42 -28.77 0.45
C ASN A 45 0.09 -28.99 0.64
N ALA A 46 0.89 -27.92 0.52
CA ALA A 46 2.35 -27.98 0.70
C ALA A 46 2.72 -27.97 2.19
N GLU A 47 1.99 -27.20 3.00
CA GLU A 47 2.34 -26.94 4.41
C GLU A 47 1.81 -28.03 5.37
N THR A 48 0.74 -28.71 5.04
CA THR A 48 0.11 -29.68 5.96
C THR A 48 0.67 -31.09 5.84
N GLY A 49 1.55 -31.37 4.86
CA GLY A 49 2.08 -32.71 4.66
C GLY A 49 1.01 -33.78 4.42
N PHE A 50 -0.21 -33.38 4.05
CA PHE A 50 -1.24 -34.31 3.65
C PHE A 50 -0.83 -34.98 2.34
N ASP A 51 -0.11 -36.08 2.51
CA ASP A 51 0.35 -36.92 1.43
C ASP A 51 -0.85 -37.38 0.59
N ARG A 52 -0.74 -37.23 -0.72
CA ARG A 52 -1.70 -37.74 -1.71
C ARG A 52 -1.87 -39.27 -1.70
N ALA A 53 -1.32 -39.96 -0.69
CA ALA A 53 -1.25 -41.43 -0.61
C ALA A 53 -2.36 -42.08 0.24
N ALA A 54 -3.42 -41.40 0.65
CA ALA A 54 -4.58 -42.07 1.24
C ALA A 54 -5.50 -42.57 0.12
N PRO A 55 -5.81 -43.91 0.03
CA PRO A 55 -6.70 -44.44 -0.98
C PRO A 55 -8.10 -43.88 -0.78
N SER A 56 -8.66 -43.37 -1.85
CA SER A 56 -10.02 -42.85 -1.96
C SER A 56 -11.05 -43.88 -1.44
N SER A 57 -11.56 -43.68 -0.25
CA SER A 57 -12.81 -44.29 0.16
C SER A 57 -13.74 -43.22 0.74
N THR A 58 -14.70 -42.82 -0.09
CA THR A 58 -16.05 -42.36 0.28
C THR A 58 -16.21 -41.10 1.16
N LEU A 59 -15.47 -40.07 0.92
CA LEU A 59 -15.99 -38.72 1.14
C LEU A 59 -15.65 -37.93 -0.11
N ASN A 60 -16.65 -37.31 -0.75
CA ASN A 60 -16.43 -36.29 -1.80
C ASN A 60 -15.60 -35.14 -1.21
N SER A 61 -14.30 -35.36 -1.07
CA SER A 61 -13.32 -34.31 -0.90
C SER A 61 -13.26 -33.58 -2.24
N ALA A 62 -14.15 -32.60 -2.44
CA ALA A 62 -13.80 -31.46 -3.25
C ALA A 62 -12.46 -31.00 -2.68
N SER A 63 -11.37 -31.47 -3.30
CA SER A 63 -10.02 -31.06 -2.93
C SER A 63 -10.05 -29.53 -2.85
N PHE A 64 -9.71 -28.96 -1.69
CA PHE A 64 -9.37 -27.56 -1.56
C PHE A 64 -8.06 -27.34 -2.34
N GLY A 65 -8.13 -27.60 -3.64
CA GLY A 65 -7.01 -27.44 -4.57
C GLY A 65 -6.90 -25.98 -4.96
N GLY A 66 -6.51 -25.12 -4.01
CA GLY A 66 -6.36 -23.70 -4.28
C GLY A 66 -5.49 -23.02 -3.22
N GLU A 67 -4.86 -21.93 -3.61
CA GLU A 67 -4.16 -21.06 -2.70
C GLU A 67 -5.16 -20.19 -1.93
N LEU A 68 -4.91 -19.96 -0.64
CA LEU A 68 -5.61 -18.99 0.18
C LEU A 68 -4.74 -17.73 0.32
N ALA A 69 -5.41 -16.58 0.32
CA ALA A 69 -4.82 -15.32 0.75
C ALA A 69 -5.23 -15.03 2.19
N PHE A 70 -4.31 -14.50 2.98
CA PHE A 70 -4.55 -14.05 4.35
C PHE A 70 -3.90 -12.68 4.55
N SER A 71 -4.65 -11.70 5.05
CA SER A 71 -4.18 -10.37 5.41
C SER A 71 -4.72 -9.93 6.75
N THR A 72 -4.04 -8.97 7.37
CA THR A 72 -4.49 -8.28 8.57
C THR A 72 -4.04 -6.83 8.54
N ASP A 73 -4.92 -5.93 8.97
CA ASP A 73 -4.63 -4.51 9.05
C ASP A 73 -5.27 -3.86 10.28
N SER A 74 -4.67 -2.76 10.76
CA SER A 74 -5.10 -2.03 11.95
C SER A 74 -5.37 -0.57 11.62
N PHE A 75 -6.53 -0.08 12.02
CA PHE A 75 -7.06 1.21 11.65
C PHE A 75 -7.15 2.14 12.85
N VAL A 76 -6.53 3.31 12.72
CA VAL A 76 -6.35 4.32 13.78
C VAL A 76 -6.65 5.74 13.29
N VAL A 77 -7.46 5.90 12.25
CA VAL A 77 -7.73 7.17 11.59
C VAL A 77 -8.34 8.22 12.53
N THR A 78 -7.90 9.45 12.39
CA THR A 78 -8.47 10.63 13.05
C THR A 78 -8.67 11.74 12.02
N PRO A 79 -9.89 12.34 11.93
CA PRO A 79 -11.12 12.03 12.69
C PRO A 79 -11.76 10.70 12.31
N LEU A 80 -12.57 10.12 13.20
CA LEU A 80 -13.26 8.83 12.96
C LEU A 80 -14.27 8.88 11.80
N PHE A 81 -14.88 10.04 11.57
CA PHE A 81 -15.82 10.33 10.51
C PHE A 81 -15.27 11.46 9.65
N PHE A 82 -15.22 11.26 8.36
CA PHE A 82 -14.69 12.22 7.40
C PHE A 82 -15.54 12.22 6.13
N ASN A 83 -15.34 13.19 5.26
CA ASN A 83 -16.11 13.25 4.03
C ASN A 83 -15.82 12.05 3.11
N GLY A 84 -16.82 11.29 2.76
CA GLY A 84 -16.72 10.07 1.94
C GLY A 84 -16.53 8.77 2.72
N GLY A 85 -16.36 8.81 4.08
CA GLY A 85 -16.19 7.59 4.86
C GLY A 85 -16.10 7.75 6.37
N ASP A 86 -15.70 6.69 7.00
CA ASP A 86 -15.43 6.58 8.44
C ASP A 86 -14.48 5.42 8.71
N ILE A 87 -14.00 5.32 9.96
CA ILE A 87 -13.09 4.25 10.38
C ILE A 87 -13.65 2.84 10.10
N GLY A 88 -14.98 2.65 10.20
CA GLY A 88 -15.62 1.36 9.93
C GLY A 88 -15.57 0.98 8.45
N LYS A 89 -15.77 1.95 7.56
CA LYS A 89 -15.65 1.73 6.11
C LYS A 89 -14.22 1.39 5.71
N ILE A 90 -13.23 2.16 6.19
CA ILE A 90 -11.80 1.88 5.92
C ILE A 90 -11.43 0.49 6.44
N ALA A 91 -11.85 0.13 7.66
CA ALA A 91 -11.50 -1.14 8.28
C ALA A 91 -11.95 -2.37 7.48
N VAL A 92 -13.03 -2.25 6.72
CA VAL A 92 -13.45 -3.32 5.80
C VAL A 92 -12.73 -3.19 4.47
N CYS A 93 -12.65 -1.98 3.89
CA CYS A 93 -12.03 -1.75 2.59
C CYS A 93 -10.55 -2.16 2.57
N GLY A 94 -9.75 -1.72 3.54
CA GLY A 94 -8.31 -1.98 3.55
C GLY A 94 -8.00 -3.48 3.48
N THR A 95 -8.50 -4.27 4.42
CA THR A 95 -8.24 -5.72 4.41
C THR A 95 -8.83 -6.44 3.18
N VAL A 96 -9.99 -6.00 2.68
CA VAL A 96 -10.58 -6.55 1.44
C VAL A 96 -9.72 -6.19 0.22
N ASN A 97 -9.16 -4.98 0.19
CA ASN A 97 -8.31 -4.51 -0.89
C ASN A 97 -6.98 -5.26 -0.90
N ASP A 98 -6.33 -5.45 0.25
CA ASP A 98 -5.12 -6.27 0.37
C ASP A 98 -5.29 -7.68 -0.23
N LEU A 99 -6.41 -8.34 0.13
CA LEU A 99 -6.73 -9.65 -0.43
C LEU A 99 -6.93 -9.59 -1.94
N ALA A 100 -7.55 -8.52 -2.44
CA ALA A 100 -7.77 -8.33 -3.88
C ALA A 100 -6.43 -8.08 -4.61
N MET A 101 -5.48 -7.34 -4.02
CA MET A 101 -4.19 -7.03 -4.65
C MET A 101 -3.36 -8.27 -4.98
N VAL A 102 -3.49 -9.35 -4.24
CA VAL A 102 -2.85 -10.64 -4.58
C VAL A 102 -3.67 -11.51 -5.54
N GLY A 103 -4.75 -10.97 -6.10
CA GLY A 103 -5.62 -11.66 -7.05
C GLY A 103 -6.59 -12.65 -6.39
N ALA A 104 -6.94 -12.42 -5.12
CA ALA A 104 -7.89 -13.24 -4.38
C ALA A 104 -9.30 -12.61 -4.34
N LYS A 105 -10.30 -13.48 -4.25
CA LYS A 105 -11.67 -13.11 -3.90
C LYS A 105 -11.81 -13.16 -2.38
N PRO A 106 -12.05 -12.03 -1.70
CA PRO A 106 -12.29 -11.99 -0.27
C PRO A 106 -13.54 -12.79 0.11
N LEU A 107 -13.52 -13.48 1.26
CA LEU A 107 -14.60 -14.35 1.72
C LEU A 107 -15.07 -14.02 3.14
N PHE A 108 -14.14 -13.96 4.08
CA PHE A 108 -14.42 -13.78 5.50
C PHE A 108 -13.47 -12.79 6.13
N LEU A 109 -13.98 -12.04 7.12
CA LEU A 109 -13.20 -11.16 7.98
C LEU A 109 -13.40 -11.54 9.45
N SER A 110 -12.38 -11.31 10.26
CA SER A 110 -12.52 -11.07 11.68
C SER A 110 -12.60 -9.57 11.96
N CYS A 111 -13.08 -9.18 13.16
CA CYS A 111 -13.06 -7.78 13.59
C CYS A 111 -12.74 -7.72 15.09
N ALA A 112 -11.61 -7.12 15.45
CA ALA A 112 -11.24 -6.83 16.82
C ALA A 112 -11.34 -5.32 17.07
N LEU A 113 -11.96 -4.96 18.21
CA LEU A 113 -12.22 -3.59 18.63
C LEU A 113 -11.48 -3.28 19.93
N ILE A 114 -10.72 -2.19 19.97
CA ILE A 114 -10.19 -1.58 21.18
C ILE A 114 -10.91 -0.25 21.35
N ILE A 115 -11.76 -0.15 22.37
CA ILE A 115 -12.69 0.97 22.57
C ILE A 115 -12.28 1.73 23.83
N GLU A 116 -12.19 3.04 23.72
CA GLU A 116 -11.97 3.91 24.89
C GLU A 116 -13.25 4.11 25.66
N GLU A 117 -13.15 4.05 27.00
CA GLU A 117 -14.23 4.44 27.89
C GLU A 117 -14.71 5.88 27.59
N GLY A 118 -16.00 6.03 27.31
CA GLY A 118 -16.61 7.30 26.97
C GLY A 118 -16.94 7.48 25.50
N LEU A 119 -16.56 6.54 24.62
CA LEU A 119 -17.12 6.50 23.26
C LEU A 119 -18.66 6.31 23.37
N SER A 120 -19.42 7.15 22.65
CA SER A 120 -20.87 7.01 22.69
C SER A 120 -21.35 5.76 21.95
N LEU A 121 -22.39 5.11 22.48
CA LEU A 121 -23.02 3.97 21.78
C LEU A 121 -23.60 4.36 20.43
N GLY A 122 -23.97 5.64 20.22
CA GLY A 122 -24.43 6.16 18.93
C GLY A 122 -23.31 6.16 17.89
N GLU A 123 -22.12 6.66 18.24
CA GLU A 123 -20.94 6.63 17.37
C GLU A 123 -20.52 5.18 17.06
N LEU A 124 -20.48 4.31 18.08
CA LEU A 124 -20.15 2.89 17.87
C LEU A 124 -21.14 2.23 16.90
N ARG A 125 -22.45 2.42 17.07
CA ARG A 125 -23.45 1.86 16.16
C ARG A 125 -23.26 2.36 14.74
N ARG A 126 -23.03 3.65 14.55
CA ARG A 126 -22.76 4.24 13.22
C ARG A 126 -21.54 3.59 12.55
N ILE A 127 -20.46 3.37 13.29
CA ILE A 127 -19.25 2.69 12.79
C ILE A 127 -19.58 1.24 12.39
N LEU A 128 -20.27 0.49 13.24
CA LEU A 128 -20.63 -0.90 12.97
C LEU A 128 -21.62 -1.05 11.81
N ASP A 129 -22.57 -0.14 11.66
CA ASP A 129 -23.49 -0.09 10.53
C ASP A 129 -22.75 0.16 9.20
N SER A 130 -21.76 1.06 9.22
CA SER A 130 -20.88 1.34 8.09
C SER A 130 -20.05 0.10 7.71
N MET A 131 -19.43 -0.56 8.70
CA MET A 131 -18.73 -1.83 8.49
C MET A 131 -19.64 -2.90 7.87
N ALA A 132 -20.81 -3.10 8.45
CA ALA A 132 -21.76 -4.11 7.98
C ALA A 132 -22.27 -3.83 6.57
N SER A 133 -22.52 -2.56 6.24
CA SER A 133 -22.91 -2.13 4.89
C SER A 133 -21.81 -2.37 3.88
N THR A 134 -20.56 -2.00 4.22
CA THR A 134 -19.40 -2.18 3.35
C THR A 134 -19.10 -3.66 3.13
N ALA A 135 -19.12 -4.47 4.18
CA ALA A 135 -18.91 -5.92 4.08
C ALA A 135 -19.96 -6.59 3.16
N ARG A 136 -21.24 -6.19 3.27
CA ARG A 136 -22.30 -6.67 2.36
C ARG A 136 -22.04 -6.27 0.91
N SER A 137 -21.58 -5.04 0.66
CA SER A 137 -21.29 -4.58 -0.71
C SER A 137 -20.13 -5.33 -1.36
N CYS A 138 -19.18 -5.83 -0.56
CA CYS A 138 -18.07 -6.69 -1.00
C CYS A 138 -18.44 -8.18 -1.11
N GLY A 139 -19.62 -8.59 -0.64
CA GLY A 139 -20.00 -9.99 -0.52
C GLY A 139 -19.21 -10.75 0.57
N VAL A 140 -18.64 -10.04 1.54
CA VAL A 140 -17.81 -10.57 2.61
C VAL A 140 -18.61 -10.66 3.91
N ARG A 141 -18.32 -11.64 4.76
CA ARG A 141 -18.94 -11.81 6.08
C ARG A 141 -17.93 -11.63 7.18
N ILE A 142 -18.26 -10.81 8.19
CA ILE A 142 -17.53 -10.76 9.45
C ILE A 142 -18.02 -11.93 10.28
N VAL A 143 -17.12 -12.88 10.63
CA VAL A 143 -17.50 -14.19 11.19
C VAL A 143 -17.01 -14.42 12.63
N CYS A 144 -16.06 -13.62 13.09
CA CYS A 144 -15.56 -13.65 14.47
C CYS A 144 -14.96 -12.29 14.85
N GLY A 145 -14.63 -12.11 16.11
CA GLY A 145 -14.00 -10.89 16.59
C GLY A 145 -13.70 -10.95 18.09
N ASP A 146 -13.13 -9.87 18.58
CA ASP A 146 -12.87 -9.63 20.02
C ASP A 146 -13.14 -8.17 20.36
N THR A 147 -13.40 -7.86 21.63
CA THR A 147 -13.63 -6.50 22.10
C THR A 147 -12.93 -6.27 23.42
N LYS A 148 -12.15 -5.20 23.48
CA LYS A 148 -11.54 -4.69 24.70
C LYS A 148 -11.99 -3.27 24.94
N VAL A 149 -12.23 -2.92 26.20
CA VAL A 149 -12.46 -1.54 26.63
C VAL A 149 -11.27 -1.11 27.48
N VAL A 150 -10.71 0.05 27.14
CA VAL A 150 -9.57 0.63 27.86
C VAL A 150 -9.98 1.94 28.55
N PRO A 151 -9.29 2.33 29.64
CA PRO A 151 -9.58 3.58 30.34
C PRO A 151 -9.43 4.80 29.43
N ARG A 152 -10.12 5.89 29.76
CA ARG A 152 -10.02 7.17 29.05
C ARG A 152 -8.57 7.65 28.95
N GLY A 153 -8.19 8.15 27.77
CA GLY A 153 -6.84 8.61 27.42
C GLY A 153 -5.84 7.47 27.13
N LYS A 154 -6.31 6.23 26.94
CA LYS A 154 -5.46 5.07 26.58
C LYS A 154 -5.69 4.56 25.16
N CYS A 155 -6.64 5.12 24.46
CA CYS A 155 -6.93 4.91 23.05
C CYS A 155 -7.47 6.24 22.52
N ASP A 156 -7.60 6.39 21.21
CA ASP A 156 -8.24 7.57 20.63
C ASP A 156 -9.64 7.19 20.16
N LYS A 157 -10.55 7.12 21.09
CA LYS A 157 -11.95 6.68 20.94
C LYS A 157 -12.08 5.20 20.59
N ILE A 158 -11.57 4.78 19.42
CA ILE A 158 -11.63 3.39 18.95
C ILE A 158 -10.50 3.09 17.98
N PHE A 159 -9.89 1.91 18.13
CA PHE A 159 -9.03 1.28 17.13
C PHE A 159 -9.70 -0.01 16.65
N ILE A 160 -9.56 -0.30 15.39
CA ILE A 160 -10.16 -1.48 14.74
C ILE A 160 -9.04 -2.28 14.08
N ASN A 161 -9.01 -3.59 14.32
CA ASN A 161 -8.20 -4.51 13.53
C ASN A 161 -9.13 -5.48 12.80
N THR A 162 -8.89 -5.68 11.52
CA THR A 162 -9.54 -6.73 10.72
C THR A 162 -8.49 -7.67 10.16
N SER A 163 -8.82 -8.97 10.15
CA SER A 163 -8.03 -9.96 9.42
C SER A 163 -8.95 -10.66 8.41
N GLY A 164 -8.42 -10.97 7.24
CA GLY A 164 -9.24 -11.50 6.15
C GLY A 164 -8.68 -12.76 5.53
N ILE A 165 -9.58 -13.60 5.02
CA ILE A 165 -9.27 -14.79 4.23
C ILE A 165 -9.95 -14.65 2.87
N GLY A 166 -9.18 -14.88 1.79
CA GLY A 166 -9.64 -14.92 0.42
C GLY A 166 -9.19 -16.16 -0.32
N ARG A 167 -9.94 -16.52 -1.38
CA ARG A 167 -9.53 -17.57 -2.30
C ARG A 167 -8.79 -16.93 -3.47
N VAL A 168 -7.55 -17.34 -3.71
CA VAL A 168 -6.77 -16.85 -4.86
C VAL A 168 -7.42 -17.36 -6.14
N LEU A 169 -7.80 -16.44 -7.03
CA LEU A 169 -8.34 -16.72 -8.35
C LEU A 169 -7.22 -16.86 -9.38
N ARG A 170 -6.32 -15.88 -9.36
CA ARG A 170 -5.12 -15.84 -10.19
C ARG A 170 -4.05 -15.02 -9.44
N PRO A 171 -2.94 -15.64 -9.03
CA PRO A 171 -1.97 -14.96 -8.20
C PRO A 171 -1.28 -13.82 -8.94
N ALA A 172 -1.36 -12.61 -8.39
CA ALA A 172 -0.56 -11.45 -8.75
C ALA A 172 0.59 -11.34 -7.73
N ARG A 173 1.82 -11.37 -8.19
CA ARG A 173 3.01 -11.41 -7.33
C ARG A 173 4.09 -10.47 -7.84
N VAL A 174 4.71 -9.72 -6.95
CA VAL A 174 5.77 -8.75 -7.30
C VAL A 174 6.92 -9.40 -8.07
N GLN A 175 7.21 -10.67 -7.79
CA GLN A 175 8.25 -11.46 -8.49
C GLN A 175 7.94 -11.71 -9.97
N ASN A 176 6.71 -11.47 -10.42
CA ASN A 176 6.31 -11.62 -11.82
C ASN A 176 6.61 -10.40 -12.67
N ILE A 177 7.00 -9.27 -12.08
CA ILE A 177 7.26 -8.02 -12.80
C ILE A 177 8.45 -8.18 -13.74
N LYS A 178 8.26 -7.77 -15.01
CA LYS A 178 9.26 -7.87 -16.07
C LYS A 178 9.38 -6.55 -16.82
N ALA A 179 10.56 -6.31 -17.39
CA ALA A 179 10.76 -5.21 -18.32
C ALA A 179 9.82 -5.33 -19.54
N GLY A 180 9.32 -4.22 -20.03
CA GLY A 180 8.29 -4.13 -21.07
C GLY A 180 6.87 -4.05 -20.55
N ALA A 181 6.63 -4.41 -19.28
CA ALA A 181 5.34 -4.29 -18.65
C ALA A 181 4.85 -2.83 -18.57
N LYS A 182 3.53 -2.66 -18.50
CA LYS A 182 2.89 -1.33 -18.40
C LYS A 182 2.35 -1.10 -17.00
N ILE A 183 2.38 0.17 -16.59
CA ILE A 183 1.96 0.64 -15.27
C ILE A 183 0.61 1.33 -15.42
N LEU A 184 -0.42 0.78 -14.77
CA LEU A 184 -1.75 1.38 -14.72
C LEU A 184 -2.04 1.91 -13.32
N LEU A 185 -2.77 3.01 -13.28
CA LEU A 185 -3.37 3.57 -12.07
C LEU A 185 -4.88 3.44 -12.19
N SER A 186 -5.55 2.88 -11.19
CA SER A 186 -6.99 2.58 -11.24
C SER A 186 -7.90 3.78 -11.04
N GLY A 187 -7.34 4.95 -10.73
CA GLY A 187 -8.07 6.18 -10.47
C GLY A 187 -7.15 7.38 -10.27
N ASP A 188 -7.71 8.47 -9.81
CA ASP A 188 -6.98 9.65 -9.35
C ASP A 188 -6.34 9.42 -7.97
N ILE A 189 -5.38 10.27 -7.60
CA ILE A 189 -4.62 10.12 -6.35
C ILE A 189 -4.81 11.27 -5.38
N GLY A 190 -4.51 10.99 -4.10
CA GLY A 190 -4.38 11.96 -3.01
C GLY A 190 -5.66 12.35 -2.31
N ARG A 191 -6.84 11.87 -2.77
CA ARG A 191 -8.13 12.33 -2.18
C ARG A 191 -8.31 11.96 -0.72
N HIS A 192 -7.97 10.74 -0.33
CA HIS A 192 -8.10 10.35 1.08
C HIS A 192 -7.21 11.21 1.95
N GLY A 193 -5.91 11.29 1.62
CA GLY A 193 -4.95 12.10 2.35
C GLY A 193 -5.37 13.56 2.48
N ALA A 194 -5.79 14.18 1.37
CA ALA A 194 -6.25 15.57 1.36
C ALA A 194 -7.49 15.79 2.24
N VAL A 195 -8.47 14.87 2.20
CA VAL A 195 -9.67 14.95 3.05
C VAL A 195 -9.33 14.87 4.54
N ILE A 196 -8.46 13.94 4.93
CA ILE A 196 -8.07 13.79 6.34
C ILE A 196 -7.26 15.00 6.82
N LEU A 197 -6.31 15.51 6.00
CA LEU A 197 -5.55 16.72 6.30
C LEU A 197 -6.47 17.92 6.50
N ALA A 198 -7.34 18.17 5.54
CA ALA A 198 -8.29 19.28 5.63
C ALA A 198 -9.20 19.18 6.86
N ALA A 199 -9.63 17.98 7.22
CA ALA A 199 -10.46 17.76 8.40
C ALA A 199 -9.71 17.98 9.72
N ARG A 200 -8.40 17.70 9.77
CA ARG A 200 -7.55 17.93 10.97
C ARG A 200 -7.23 19.39 11.18
N ASP A 201 -6.88 20.08 10.12
CA ASP A 201 -6.43 21.48 10.17
C ASP A 201 -7.61 22.45 10.06
N GLU A 202 -8.86 21.94 10.17
CA GLU A 202 -10.10 22.74 10.08
C GLU A 202 -10.14 23.60 8.81
N ILE A 203 -9.50 23.12 7.74
CA ILE A 203 -9.51 23.83 6.47
C ILE A 203 -10.93 23.73 5.89
N ALA A 204 -11.60 24.87 5.78
CA ALA A 204 -12.88 24.96 5.12
C ALA A 204 -12.69 24.76 3.61
N LEU A 205 -12.68 23.49 3.17
CA LEU A 205 -12.79 23.21 1.75
C LEU A 205 -14.17 23.64 1.28
N SER A 206 -14.20 24.62 0.38
CA SER A 206 -15.43 25.02 -0.30
C SER A 206 -15.94 23.99 -1.30
N SER A 207 -15.20 22.88 -1.45
CA SER A 207 -15.47 21.79 -2.38
C SER A 207 -16.13 20.60 -1.67
N GLU A 208 -16.82 19.78 -2.46
CA GLU A 208 -17.39 18.50 -2.01
C GLU A 208 -16.36 17.36 -2.07
N LEU A 209 -15.05 17.65 -1.92
CA LEU A 209 -14.00 16.64 -1.98
C LEU A 209 -14.28 15.51 -0.99
N GLN A 210 -14.36 14.29 -1.50
CA GLN A 210 -14.58 13.07 -0.72
C GLN A 210 -13.39 12.14 -0.82
N SER A 211 -13.13 11.43 0.27
CA SER A 211 -12.19 10.30 0.26
C SER A 211 -12.56 9.31 -0.84
N ASP A 212 -11.55 8.76 -1.50
CA ASP A 212 -11.71 7.69 -2.48
C ASP A 212 -12.00 6.32 -1.84
N CYS A 213 -12.11 6.23 -0.50
CA CYS A 213 -12.32 5.00 0.24
C CYS A 213 -13.47 4.15 -0.34
N LYS A 214 -13.09 3.01 -0.92
CA LYS A 214 -14.02 2.04 -1.54
C LYS A 214 -13.37 0.66 -1.67
N PRO A 215 -14.19 -0.43 -1.74
CA PRO A 215 -13.67 -1.75 -2.04
C PRO A 215 -13.23 -1.85 -3.52
N LEU A 216 -12.09 -2.50 -3.75
CA LEU A 216 -11.49 -2.69 -5.07
C LEU A 216 -11.73 -4.10 -5.64
N CYS A 217 -12.25 -5.02 -4.82
CA CYS A 217 -12.39 -6.43 -5.17
C CYS A 217 -13.21 -6.68 -6.44
N ALA A 218 -14.25 -5.89 -6.72
CA ALA A 218 -15.06 -6.04 -7.92
C ALA A 218 -14.29 -5.70 -9.20
N ALA A 219 -13.49 -4.63 -9.18
CA ALA A 219 -12.65 -4.22 -10.30
C ALA A 219 -11.58 -5.29 -10.58
N VAL A 220 -10.89 -5.76 -9.54
CA VAL A 220 -9.87 -6.81 -9.65
C VAL A 220 -10.46 -8.13 -10.13
N GLU A 221 -11.59 -8.58 -9.55
CA GLU A 221 -12.28 -9.81 -10.00
C GLU A 221 -12.63 -9.71 -11.50
N LYS A 222 -13.11 -8.55 -11.97
CA LYS A 222 -13.44 -8.34 -13.37
C LYS A 222 -12.20 -8.42 -14.27
N LEU A 223 -11.08 -7.79 -13.90
CA LEU A 223 -9.81 -7.90 -14.63
C LEU A 223 -9.39 -9.36 -14.80
N ILE A 224 -9.43 -10.13 -13.70
CA ILE A 224 -9.04 -11.55 -13.69
C ILE A 224 -9.97 -12.39 -14.56
N LEU A 225 -11.30 -12.22 -14.42
CA LEU A 225 -12.29 -12.98 -15.18
C LEU A 225 -12.26 -12.67 -16.67
N GLN A 226 -11.91 -11.44 -17.05
CA GLN A 226 -11.68 -11.04 -18.43
C GLN A 226 -10.32 -11.52 -18.98
N GLY A 227 -9.52 -12.18 -18.16
CA GLY A 227 -8.26 -12.82 -18.57
C GLY A 227 -7.10 -11.84 -18.74
N VAL A 228 -7.16 -10.63 -18.19
CA VAL A 228 -6.04 -9.66 -18.22
C VAL A 228 -4.81 -10.29 -17.56
N LYS A 229 -3.66 -10.18 -18.22
CA LYS A 229 -2.39 -10.73 -17.72
C LYS A 229 -1.72 -9.76 -16.74
N ILE A 230 -2.18 -9.81 -15.51
CA ILE A 230 -1.67 -9.00 -14.41
C ILE A 230 -0.40 -9.68 -13.86
N GLN A 231 0.67 -8.93 -13.69
CA GLN A 231 1.90 -9.37 -13.05
C GLN A 231 1.88 -9.09 -11.56
N ALA A 232 1.55 -7.85 -11.17
CA ALA A 232 1.46 -7.41 -9.77
C ALA A 232 0.39 -6.34 -9.62
N MET A 233 -0.16 -6.22 -8.41
CA MET A 233 -1.04 -5.12 -7.99
C MET A 233 -0.70 -4.72 -6.55
N ARG A 234 -0.93 -3.45 -6.21
CA ARG A 234 -0.86 -2.92 -4.85
C ARG A 234 -1.72 -1.67 -4.73
N ASP A 235 -2.48 -1.54 -3.67
CA ASP A 235 -3.21 -0.32 -3.37
C ASP A 235 -2.28 0.79 -2.86
N ALA A 236 -2.61 2.02 -3.21
CA ALA A 236 -1.75 3.18 -2.95
C ALA A 236 -2.10 3.85 -1.62
N THR A 237 -2.10 3.07 -0.53
CA THR A 237 -2.42 3.53 0.83
C THR A 237 -1.32 4.42 1.40
N ARG A 238 -0.78 4.13 2.56
CA ARG A 238 0.24 4.95 3.21
C ARG A 238 1.49 5.14 2.36
N GLY A 239 1.97 6.39 2.26
CA GLY A 239 3.07 6.77 1.38
C GLY A 239 2.66 6.89 -0.10
N GLY A 240 1.39 6.64 -0.43
CA GLY A 240 0.78 6.90 -1.71
C GLY A 240 1.39 6.15 -2.89
N LEU A 241 1.24 6.74 -4.06
CA LEU A 241 1.79 6.22 -5.31
C LEU A 241 3.31 6.08 -5.25
N SER A 242 3.98 7.03 -4.58
CA SER A 242 5.44 7.04 -4.44
C SER A 242 5.94 5.79 -3.72
N ALA A 243 5.31 5.39 -2.61
CA ALA A 243 5.69 4.18 -1.87
C ALA A 243 5.52 2.92 -2.73
N VAL A 244 4.35 2.72 -3.33
CA VAL A 244 4.05 1.54 -4.16
C VAL A 244 5.03 1.35 -5.30
N LEU A 245 5.31 2.42 -6.05
CA LEU A 245 6.22 2.34 -7.20
C LEU A 245 7.66 2.02 -6.77
N ASN A 246 8.14 2.62 -5.67
CA ASN A 246 9.47 2.35 -5.13
C ASN A 246 9.59 0.93 -4.56
N GLU A 247 8.56 0.39 -3.93
CA GLU A 247 8.52 -0.99 -3.45
C GLU A 247 8.57 -1.99 -4.62
N PHE A 248 7.80 -1.75 -5.68
CA PHE A 248 7.87 -2.56 -6.90
C PHE A 248 9.25 -2.49 -7.56
N ALA A 249 9.81 -1.28 -7.70
CA ALA A 249 11.13 -1.08 -8.27
C ALA A 249 12.21 -1.78 -7.44
N SER A 250 12.19 -1.60 -6.13
CA SER A 250 13.15 -2.23 -5.21
C SER A 250 13.09 -3.76 -5.25
N SER A 251 11.86 -4.32 -5.27
CA SER A 251 11.64 -5.77 -5.26
C SER A 251 11.98 -6.44 -6.59
N SER A 252 11.75 -5.75 -7.72
CA SER A 252 12.02 -6.27 -9.07
C SER A 252 13.44 -5.98 -9.57
N GLY A 253 14.11 -4.97 -9.00
CA GLY A 253 15.40 -4.48 -9.49
C GLY A 253 15.31 -3.76 -10.84
N LEU A 254 14.12 -3.27 -11.23
CA LEU A 254 13.85 -2.64 -12.52
C LEU A 254 13.65 -1.12 -12.39
N GLU A 255 13.64 -0.43 -13.53
CA GLU A 255 13.33 0.99 -13.64
C GLU A 255 11.86 1.18 -14.01
N PHE A 256 11.17 2.02 -13.26
CA PHE A 256 9.79 2.41 -13.50
C PHE A 256 9.77 3.83 -14.06
N LEU A 257 9.49 3.98 -15.34
CA LEU A 257 9.31 5.29 -15.97
C LEU A 257 7.84 5.67 -15.95
N VAL A 258 7.54 6.74 -15.24
CA VAL A 258 6.18 7.25 -15.03
C VAL A 258 6.03 8.63 -15.67
N ARG A 259 4.94 8.85 -16.41
CA ARG A 259 4.61 10.13 -17.02
C ARG A 259 3.68 10.92 -16.10
N GLU A 260 4.15 12.08 -15.65
CA GLU A 260 3.46 12.95 -14.69
C GLU A 260 2.10 13.42 -15.23
N GLU A 261 2.03 13.74 -16.53
CA GLU A 261 0.82 14.22 -17.20
C GLU A 261 -0.32 13.20 -17.28
N ASP A 262 -0.02 11.90 -17.17
CA ASP A 262 -1.01 10.83 -17.21
C ASP A 262 -1.62 10.56 -15.82
N ILE A 263 -1.01 11.07 -14.76
CA ILE A 263 -1.52 10.91 -13.38
C ILE A 263 -2.59 11.97 -13.14
N LYS A 264 -3.80 11.52 -12.80
CA LYS A 264 -4.91 12.44 -12.49
C LYS A 264 -4.89 12.84 -11.02
N ILE A 265 -4.88 14.15 -10.79
CA ILE A 265 -4.95 14.78 -9.48
C ILE A 265 -5.99 15.89 -9.58
N SER A 266 -6.95 15.94 -8.66
CA SER A 266 -7.95 17.00 -8.67
C SER A 266 -7.37 18.33 -8.18
N ASP A 267 -7.95 19.44 -8.62
CA ASP A 267 -7.51 20.80 -8.25
C ASP A 267 -7.59 21.01 -6.72
N GLU A 268 -8.57 20.38 -6.06
CA GLU A 268 -8.73 20.46 -4.62
C GLU A 268 -7.60 19.75 -3.88
N VAL A 269 -7.15 18.59 -4.39
CA VAL A 269 -5.99 17.87 -3.83
C VAL A 269 -4.73 18.70 -4.01
N VAL A 270 -4.53 19.28 -5.20
CA VAL A 270 -3.39 20.17 -5.48
C VAL A 270 -3.42 21.36 -4.50
N GLY A 271 -4.57 22.01 -4.32
CA GLY A 271 -4.71 23.14 -3.41
C GLY A 271 -4.39 22.80 -1.95
N VAL A 272 -4.83 21.64 -1.45
CA VAL A 272 -4.46 21.17 -0.09
C VAL A 272 -2.96 20.91 0.02
N CYS A 273 -2.37 20.29 -0.99
CA CYS A 273 -0.93 20.01 -1.02
C CYS A 273 -0.10 21.29 -1.03
N GLU A 274 -0.45 22.27 -1.86
CA GLU A 274 0.23 23.58 -1.91
C GLU A 274 0.13 24.34 -0.59
N LEU A 275 -1.05 24.31 0.04
CA LEU A 275 -1.29 24.99 1.31
C LEU A 275 -0.47 24.42 2.46
N LEU A 276 -0.34 23.08 2.51
CA LEU A 276 0.26 22.37 3.62
C LEU A 276 1.69 21.88 3.34
N GLY A 277 2.19 22.04 2.11
CA GLY A 277 3.55 21.67 1.72
C GLY A 277 3.76 20.18 1.49
N PHE A 278 2.72 19.45 1.02
CA PHE A 278 2.80 18.03 0.68
C PHE A 278 2.92 17.80 -0.84
N GLU A 279 3.49 16.67 -1.22
CA GLU A 279 3.48 16.17 -2.59
C GLU A 279 2.27 15.24 -2.79
N PRO A 280 1.43 15.43 -3.83
CA PRO A 280 0.26 14.58 -4.07
C PRO A 280 0.58 13.09 -4.21
N TYR A 281 1.77 12.76 -4.70
CA TYR A 281 2.23 11.39 -4.91
C TYR A 281 2.46 10.62 -3.60
N GLU A 282 2.61 11.32 -2.48
CA GLU A 282 2.87 10.78 -1.15
C GLU A 282 1.59 10.63 -0.32
N LEU A 283 0.48 11.26 -0.78
CA LEU A 283 -0.79 11.21 -0.07
C LEU A 283 -1.44 9.83 -0.19
N ALA A 284 -1.98 9.36 0.93
CA ALA A 284 -2.68 8.08 0.98
C ALA A 284 -3.97 8.06 0.15
N ASN A 285 -4.28 6.90 -0.41
CA ASN A 285 -5.50 6.57 -1.11
C ASN A 285 -6.11 5.32 -0.48
N GLU A 286 -7.42 5.24 -0.41
CA GLU A 286 -8.15 4.11 0.17
C GLU A 286 -9.07 3.42 -0.84
N GLY A 287 -8.93 3.77 -2.12
CA GLY A 287 -9.75 3.26 -3.21
C GLY A 287 -9.06 3.34 -4.57
N THR A 288 -7.73 3.45 -4.60
CA THR A 288 -6.92 3.50 -5.81
C THR A 288 -5.74 2.56 -5.70
N PHE A 289 -5.44 1.80 -6.76
CA PHE A 289 -4.33 0.85 -6.82
C PHE A 289 -3.51 0.99 -8.10
N VAL A 290 -2.28 0.51 -8.03
CA VAL A 290 -1.38 0.33 -9.17
C VAL A 290 -1.45 -1.11 -9.65
N ALA A 291 -1.59 -1.30 -10.97
CA ALA A 291 -1.49 -2.61 -11.60
C ALA A 291 -0.35 -2.63 -12.62
N ILE A 292 0.43 -3.71 -12.60
CA ILE A 292 1.47 -3.98 -13.59
C ILE A 292 0.95 -5.10 -14.50
N VAL A 293 0.83 -4.82 -15.80
CA VAL A 293 0.34 -5.76 -16.81
C VAL A 293 1.38 -6.04 -17.88
N GLU A 294 1.22 -7.16 -18.61
CA GLU A 294 2.29 -7.75 -19.43
C GLU A 294 2.78 -6.84 -20.55
N ASP A 295 1.88 -6.16 -21.29
CA ASP A 295 2.20 -5.37 -22.48
C ASP A 295 1.13 -4.29 -22.78
N ASP A 296 1.26 -3.60 -23.89
CA ASP A 296 0.33 -2.54 -24.33
C ASP A 296 -1.09 -3.08 -24.57
N ALA A 297 -1.23 -4.26 -25.18
CA ALA A 297 -2.55 -4.83 -25.48
C ALA A 297 -3.30 -5.20 -24.19
N GLU A 298 -2.60 -5.73 -23.20
CA GLU A 298 -3.17 -6.01 -21.88
C GLU A 298 -3.47 -4.72 -21.11
N ALA A 299 -2.66 -3.67 -21.30
CA ALA A 299 -2.89 -2.36 -20.70
C ALA A 299 -4.16 -1.69 -21.24
N ASP A 300 -4.37 -1.70 -22.54
CA ASP A 300 -5.58 -1.14 -23.17
C ASP A 300 -6.84 -1.87 -22.69
N ARG A 301 -6.81 -3.21 -22.63
CA ARG A 301 -7.92 -4.03 -22.11
C ARG A 301 -8.19 -3.74 -20.63
N ALA A 302 -7.13 -3.66 -19.82
CA ALA A 302 -7.26 -3.34 -18.39
C ALA A 302 -7.81 -1.94 -18.19
N LEU A 303 -7.36 -0.96 -18.96
CA LEU A 303 -7.83 0.43 -18.90
C LEU A 303 -9.33 0.54 -19.24
N GLU A 304 -9.80 -0.16 -20.26
CA GLU A 304 -11.22 -0.19 -20.61
C GLU A 304 -12.06 -0.70 -19.42
N ILE A 305 -11.63 -1.80 -18.81
CA ILE A 305 -12.31 -2.37 -17.64
C ILE A 305 -12.27 -1.41 -16.44
N LEU A 306 -11.10 -0.84 -16.13
CA LEU A 306 -10.94 0.04 -14.97
C LEU A 306 -11.77 1.31 -15.08
N ARG A 307 -11.93 1.85 -16.28
CA ARG A 307 -12.74 3.05 -16.54
C ARG A 307 -14.23 2.86 -16.26
N GLU A 308 -14.72 1.64 -16.19
CA GLU A 308 -16.08 1.37 -15.71
C GLU A 308 -16.23 1.61 -14.19
N PHE A 309 -15.14 1.52 -13.43
CA PHE A 309 -15.11 1.73 -11.97
C PHE A 309 -14.60 3.12 -11.57
N ASN A 310 -13.72 3.70 -12.39
CA ASN A 310 -13.22 5.07 -12.20
C ASN A 310 -12.77 5.65 -13.55
N ALA A 311 -13.44 6.71 -13.99
CA ALA A 311 -13.15 7.38 -15.25
C ALA A 311 -11.72 7.97 -15.34
N ASN A 312 -11.07 8.21 -14.18
CA ASN A 312 -9.71 8.73 -14.07
C ASN A 312 -8.63 7.64 -14.18
N ALA A 313 -9.01 6.38 -14.40
CA ALA A 313 -8.03 5.32 -14.63
C ALA A 313 -7.16 5.62 -15.86
N ALA A 314 -5.85 5.37 -15.76
CA ALA A 314 -4.87 5.73 -16.78
C ALA A 314 -3.70 4.74 -16.85
N ILE A 315 -3.08 4.64 -18.02
CA ILE A 315 -1.76 4.03 -18.21
C ILE A 315 -0.73 5.12 -17.95
N ILE A 316 -0.04 5.03 -16.81
CA ILE A 316 0.84 6.10 -16.33
C ILE A 316 2.32 5.88 -16.68
N GLY A 317 2.70 4.71 -17.20
CA GLY A 317 4.12 4.45 -17.48
C GLY A 317 4.41 3.04 -17.93
N GLU A 318 5.70 2.72 -17.85
CA GLU A 318 6.22 1.40 -18.23
C GLU A 318 7.41 0.98 -17.36
N VAL A 319 7.64 -0.33 -17.30
CA VAL A 319 8.76 -0.95 -16.60
C VAL A 319 9.89 -1.21 -17.60
N ARG A 320 11.12 -0.84 -17.25
CA ARG A 320 12.31 -0.96 -18.10
C ARG A 320 13.46 -1.67 -17.40
N GLU A 321 14.38 -2.23 -18.18
CA GLU A 321 15.70 -2.57 -17.68
C GLU A 321 16.45 -1.31 -17.24
N ILE A 322 17.17 -1.37 -16.13
CA ILE A 322 18.04 -0.26 -15.76
C ILE A 322 19.15 -0.17 -16.81
N GLY A 323 19.12 0.88 -17.63
CA GLY A 323 20.14 1.14 -18.62
C GLY A 323 21.53 1.18 -17.95
N ARG A 324 22.51 0.46 -18.50
CA ARG A 324 23.92 0.71 -18.17
C ARG A 324 24.30 2.03 -18.83
N ASP A 325 23.92 3.12 -18.17
CA ASP A 325 24.22 4.46 -18.67
C ASP A 325 25.73 4.64 -18.88
N LYS A 326 26.13 4.81 -20.13
CA LYS A 326 27.42 5.39 -20.52
C LYS A 326 27.34 6.94 -20.54
N GLY A 327 26.45 7.54 -19.77
CA GLY A 327 26.24 8.98 -19.71
C GLY A 327 25.87 9.43 -18.31
N GLU A 328 26.64 10.33 -17.74
CA GLU A 328 26.36 10.98 -16.46
C GLU A 328 24.94 11.60 -16.51
N PHE A 329 24.07 11.15 -15.64
CA PHE A 329 22.78 11.78 -15.38
C PHE A 329 23.05 13.17 -14.80
N LYS A 330 22.99 14.21 -15.64
CA LYS A 330 23.06 15.60 -15.17
C LYS A 330 21.69 16.01 -14.60
N GLY A 331 21.29 15.39 -13.52
CA GLY A 331 20.20 15.87 -12.70
C GLY A 331 20.64 17.14 -11.98
N THR A 332 20.06 18.26 -12.34
CA THR A 332 20.24 19.52 -11.61
C THR A 332 19.53 19.35 -10.26
N LEU A 333 20.31 19.13 -9.20
CA LEU A 333 19.84 19.28 -7.84
C LEU A 333 19.42 20.77 -7.66
N MET A 334 18.12 21.03 -7.58
CA MET A 334 17.65 22.32 -7.11
C MET A 334 18.03 22.46 -5.62
N PRO A 335 18.71 23.53 -5.22
CA PRO A 335 19.06 23.73 -3.82
C PRO A 335 17.81 24.02 -3.00
N LYS A 336 17.60 23.24 -1.93
CA LYS A 336 16.61 23.59 -0.90
C LYS A 336 16.96 24.96 -0.31
N LEU A 337 15.98 25.85 -0.27
CA LEU A 337 16.11 27.17 0.33
C LEU A 337 16.28 27.01 1.84
N GLY A 338 17.44 27.34 2.32
CA GLY A 338 17.87 27.92 3.56
C GLY A 338 17.43 27.35 4.92
N THR A 339 18.28 26.52 5.53
CA THR A 339 18.51 26.58 6.97
C THR A 339 19.97 26.93 7.19
N ARG A 340 20.22 27.98 8.03
CA ARG A 340 21.55 28.46 8.36
C ARG A 340 22.35 27.41 9.11
N ASP A 341 23.54 27.10 8.57
CA ASP A 341 24.60 26.44 9.32
C ASP A 341 25.24 27.41 10.30
N GLU A 342 25.44 26.96 11.53
CA GLU A 342 26.48 27.46 12.40
C GLU A 342 27.52 26.38 12.63
N SER A 343 28.73 26.74 12.22
CA SER A 343 29.96 25.98 12.18
C SER A 343 30.63 25.82 13.55
N THR A 344 31.40 24.78 13.70
CA THR A 344 32.83 24.71 14.12
C THR A 344 33.12 23.25 14.43
N GLY A 345 34.08 22.58 13.87
CA GLY A 345 35.49 22.79 13.81
C GLY A 345 36.21 21.63 14.50
N ALA A 346 37.25 21.08 13.84
CA ALA A 346 38.36 20.26 14.36
C ALA A 346 38.16 18.70 14.25
N SER A 347 38.82 18.06 13.32
CA SER A 347 40.21 17.54 13.24
C SER A 347 40.43 16.21 13.97
N ASP A 348 40.82 15.25 13.15
CA ASP A 348 41.96 14.33 13.24
C ASP A 348 41.85 12.94 13.88
N ALA A 349 42.23 12.01 13.01
CA ALA A 349 43.15 10.86 13.20
C ALA A 349 42.65 9.58 13.91
N GLY A 350 42.60 8.53 13.12
CA GLY A 350 43.37 7.33 13.44
C GLY A 350 42.67 6.20 14.18
N ALA A 351 42.42 5.12 13.54
CA ALA A 351 42.96 3.82 13.85
C ALA A 351 42.07 2.65 13.37
N VAL A 352 42.69 1.75 12.67
CA VAL A 352 42.23 0.44 12.21
C VAL A 352 41.89 -0.46 13.41
N SER A 353 40.76 -1.13 13.40
CA SER A 353 40.63 -2.44 14.03
C SER A 353 39.64 -3.31 13.26
N GLU A 354 40.18 -4.40 12.74
CA GLU A 354 39.45 -5.56 12.19
C GLU A 354 38.51 -6.13 13.24
N ASN A 355 37.26 -6.43 12.84
CA ASN A 355 36.54 -7.52 13.46
C ASN A 355 35.63 -8.23 12.44
N ARG A 356 35.95 -9.53 12.29
CA ARG A 356 35.24 -10.53 11.52
C ARG A 356 33.82 -10.71 12.10
N ALA A 357 32.80 -10.40 11.32
CA ALA A 357 31.51 -11.05 11.38
C ALA A 357 31.06 -11.23 9.93
N GLY A 358 30.72 -12.46 9.56
CA GLY A 358 30.39 -12.82 8.18
C GLY A 358 29.20 -12.05 7.66
N GLN A 359 29.46 -11.06 6.85
CA GLN A 359 28.47 -10.42 6.01
C GLN A 359 28.21 -11.35 4.81
N PHE A 360 27.05 -11.96 4.77
CA PHE A 360 26.48 -12.42 3.51
C PHE A 360 26.25 -11.17 2.64
N GLN A 361 27.24 -10.84 1.83
CA GLN A 361 27.05 -9.90 0.72
C GLN A 361 26.25 -10.64 -0.34
N THR A 362 24.95 -10.36 -0.41
CA THR A 362 24.22 -10.54 -1.65
C THR A 362 24.87 -9.66 -2.72
N PRO A 363 25.05 -10.16 -3.97
CA PRO A 363 25.61 -9.35 -5.06
C PRO A 363 24.77 -8.05 -5.13
N HIS A 364 25.44 -6.91 -5.28
CA HIS A 364 24.78 -5.63 -5.57
C HIS A 364 23.97 -5.78 -6.88
N ALA A 365 22.75 -6.30 -6.79
CA ALA A 365 21.76 -6.06 -7.81
C ALA A 365 21.53 -4.54 -7.83
N ALA A 366 21.56 -3.93 -9.02
CA ALA A 366 21.25 -2.52 -9.17
C ALA A 366 19.91 -2.28 -8.46
N LYS A 367 19.88 -1.37 -7.46
CA LYS A 367 18.63 -1.03 -6.77
C LYS A 367 17.68 -0.49 -7.82
N GLY A 368 16.47 -1.06 -7.92
CA GLY A 368 15.41 -0.54 -8.76
C GLY A 368 15.14 0.93 -8.45
N ARG A 369 14.61 1.68 -9.41
CA ARG A 369 14.36 3.11 -9.27
C ARG A 369 13.09 3.55 -9.99
N VAL A 370 12.51 4.65 -9.53
CA VAL A 370 11.34 5.29 -10.17
C VAL A 370 11.76 6.62 -10.74
N ILE A 371 11.45 6.83 -12.03
CA ILE A 371 11.69 8.07 -12.75
C ILE A 371 10.33 8.69 -13.10
N LEU A 372 10.12 9.92 -12.66
CA LEU A 372 8.98 10.73 -13.03
C LEU A 372 9.39 11.67 -14.15
N GLN A 373 8.69 11.60 -15.28
CA GLN A 373 8.93 12.42 -16.48
C GLN A 373 7.77 13.39 -16.68
N ASN A 374 8.08 14.68 -16.81
CA ASN A 374 7.07 15.69 -17.09
C ASN A 374 6.79 15.81 -18.61
N ALA A 375 5.76 16.60 -18.99
CA ALA A 375 5.35 16.84 -20.37
C ALA A 375 6.45 17.40 -21.30
N TYR A 376 7.49 18.03 -20.73
CA TYR A 376 8.63 18.58 -21.49
C TYR A 376 9.78 17.57 -21.64
N GLY A 377 9.61 16.33 -21.15
CA GLY A 377 10.62 15.29 -21.18
C GLY A 377 11.70 15.39 -20.10
N SER A 378 11.61 16.37 -19.19
CA SER A 378 12.51 16.45 -18.04
C SER A 378 12.20 15.33 -17.05
N GLN A 379 13.24 14.74 -16.48
CA GLN A 379 13.13 13.58 -15.61
C GLN A 379 13.66 13.90 -14.20
N ARG A 380 13.00 13.37 -13.18
CA ARG A 380 13.44 13.39 -11.78
C ARG A 380 13.22 12.03 -11.13
N PHE A 381 13.97 11.71 -10.10
CA PHE A 381 13.66 10.55 -9.27
C PHE A 381 12.40 10.85 -8.45
N LEU A 382 11.50 9.87 -8.40
CA LEU A 382 10.43 9.83 -7.40
C LEU A 382 10.95 8.98 -6.24
N GLU A 383 11.41 9.66 -5.19
CA GLU A 383 12.00 8.99 -4.02
C GLU A 383 10.92 8.39 -3.12
N LEU A 384 11.30 7.38 -2.34
CA LEU A 384 10.47 6.92 -1.23
C LEU A 384 10.30 8.05 -0.22
N PRO A 385 9.07 8.30 0.25
CA PRO A 385 8.83 9.35 1.23
C PRO A 385 9.69 9.21 2.48
N LYS A 386 10.15 10.33 3.03
CA LYS A 386 11.01 10.40 4.22
C LYS A 386 10.36 11.25 5.32
N GLY A 387 10.59 10.87 6.56
CA GLY A 387 10.13 11.63 7.72
C GLY A 387 8.69 11.30 8.13
N GLU A 388 8.13 12.19 8.96
CA GLU A 388 6.76 12.06 9.46
C GLU A 388 5.78 12.49 8.36
N LEU A 389 5.39 11.53 7.52
CA LEU A 389 4.22 11.69 6.66
C LEU A 389 2.97 11.77 7.54
N LEU A 390 1.81 11.57 7.05
CA LEU A 390 0.55 11.75 7.76
C LEU A 390 0.30 10.61 8.80
N PRO A 391 0.65 10.77 10.09
CA PRO A 391 0.32 9.75 11.06
C PRO A 391 -1.19 9.60 11.21
N ARG A 392 -1.68 8.37 11.48
CA ARG A 392 -3.08 8.07 11.75
C ARG A 392 -4.03 8.49 10.61
N ILE A 393 -3.65 8.18 9.38
CA ILE A 393 -4.45 8.50 8.19
C ILE A 393 -5.46 7.39 7.85
N CYS A 394 -5.16 6.17 8.28
CA CYS A 394 -6.01 4.99 8.12
C CYS A 394 -6.06 4.12 9.38
#